data_d2c6fef84146403d23e05aa393642ddc
#
_entry.id   d2c6fef84146403d23e05aa393642ddc
#
_cell.length_a   1.000
_cell.length_b   1.000
_cell.length_c   1.000
_cell.angle_alpha   90.00
_cell.angle_beta   90.00
_cell.angle_gamma   90.00
#
_symmetry.space_group_name_H-M   'P 1'
#
loop_
_entity.id
_entity.type
_entity.pdbx_description
1 polymer ?
#
loop_
_entity_poly.entity_id
_entity_poly.type
_entity_poly.pdbx_seq_one_letter_code
_entity_poly.pdbx_strand_id
1 'polypeptide(L)'
;MKYNRIISIGGHHLDAELMGGPLMIKYAQKGAHCTMVNVTEGRLEGNQVTEQEKLAYLENIRKENQLVAEKMGCDIYNMGYTSATVPAQNEFIKILKAYMREEKVDCVITHWRGTMHPRHYYTYETVTQVVLQLRQEGHSIQLLYGENCEDLIGFIPTCYVSLDDIIVETWFNALKNYTIFNGQVNTVPYQEYYQAQLKVRAIESGCPHPVKAYMHAPLFDNE
;
A
#
# COMPACT_ATOMS: atom_id res chain seq x y z
N MET A 1 5.93 20.62 6.07
CA MET A 1 5.52 19.33 5.50
C MET A 1 4.38 18.80 6.33
N LYS A 2 3.34 18.23 5.72
CA LYS A 2 2.14 17.79 6.49
C LYS A 2 2.40 16.48 7.25
N TYR A 3 3.19 15.55 6.65
CA TYR A 3 3.53 14.26 7.25
C TYR A 3 5.04 14.04 7.21
N ASN A 4 5.60 13.41 8.24
CA ASN A 4 7.02 13.11 8.38
C ASN A 4 7.31 11.60 8.33
N ARG A 5 6.35 10.78 8.76
CA ARG A 5 6.46 9.33 8.81
C ARG A 5 5.23 8.66 8.20
N ILE A 6 5.35 8.24 6.95
CA ILE A 6 4.26 7.66 6.17
C ILE A 6 4.47 6.16 6.00
N ILE A 7 3.44 5.37 6.23
CA ILE A 7 3.44 3.96 5.86
C ILE A 7 2.28 3.64 4.92
N SER A 8 2.53 2.78 3.93
CA SER A 8 1.49 2.18 3.11
C SER A 8 1.47 0.68 3.38
N ILE A 9 0.32 0.14 3.81
CA ILE A 9 0.18 -1.24 4.24
C ILE A 9 -0.68 -2.01 3.25
N GLY A 10 -0.06 -2.97 2.55
CA GLY A 10 -0.70 -3.88 1.61
C GLY A 10 -0.89 -5.28 2.17
N GLY A 11 -1.94 -5.97 1.74
CA GLY A 11 -2.17 -7.38 2.07
C GLY A 11 -1.10 -8.29 1.48
N HIS A 12 -0.62 -7.95 0.28
CA HIS A 12 0.42 -8.65 -0.47
C HIS A 12 1.45 -7.66 -1.00
N HIS A 13 2.54 -8.18 -1.59
CA HIS A 13 3.47 -7.36 -2.38
C HIS A 13 2.72 -6.70 -3.55
N LEU A 14 3.16 -5.53 -3.98
CA LEU A 14 2.55 -4.64 -4.97
C LEU A 14 1.37 -3.79 -4.43
N ASP A 15 0.57 -4.25 -3.46
CA ASP A 15 -0.59 -3.51 -2.97
C ASP A 15 -0.24 -2.14 -2.38
N ALA A 16 0.77 -2.12 -1.49
CA ALA A 16 1.21 -0.91 -0.81
C ALA A 16 1.70 0.15 -1.81
N GLU A 17 2.41 -0.30 -2.85
CA GLU A 17 2.96 0.51 -3.92
C GLU A 17 1.87 1.07 -4.84
N LEU A 18 0.86 0.27 -5.17
CA LEU A 18 -0.27 0.70 -5.99
C LEU A 18 -1.13 1.75 -5.27
N MET A 19 -1.36 1.57 -3.99
CA MET A 19 -2.13 2.50 -3.17
C MET A 19 -1.34 3.76 -2.82
N GLY A 20 -0.17 3.59 -2.20
CA GLY A 20 0.58 4.67 -1.57
C GLY A 20 1.72 5.26 -2.40
N GLY A 21 2.24 4.53 -3.39
CA GLY A 21 3.49 4.88 -4.08
C GLY A 21 3.61 6.33 -4.53
N PRO A 22 2.68 6.89 -5.29
CA PRO A 22 2.78 8.28 -5.74
C PRO A 22 2.84 9.31 -4.61
N LEU A 23 2.05 9.12 -3.54
CA LEU A 23 2.08 10.02 -2.38
C LEU A 23 3.40 9.89 -1.63
N MET A 24 3.88 8.66 -1.44
CA MET A 24 5.13 8.38 -0.74
C MET A 24 6.34 8.94 -1.49
N ILE A 25 6.44 8.77 -2.82
CA ILE A 25 7.48 9.38 -3.64
C ILE A 25 7.48 10.90 -3.44
N LYS A 26 6.31 11.54 -3.54
CA LYS A 26 6.14 12.99 -3.35
C LYS A 26 6.63 13.49 -1.99
N TYR A 27 6.42 12.71 -0.95
CA TYR A 27 6.83 13.05 0.42
C TYR A 27 8.29 12.67 0.70
N ALA A 28 8.78 11.55 0.19
CA ALA A 28 10.18 11.14 0.30
C ALA A 28 11.12 12.18 -0.33
N GLN A 29 10.76 12.74 -1.51
CA GLN A 29 11.48 13.85 -2.16
C GLN A 29 11.56 15.11 -1.28
N LYS A 30 10.67 15.25 -0.30
CA LYS A 30 10.65 16.36 0.67
C LYS A 30 11.31 16.00 2.00
N GLY A 31 11.89 14.81 2.12
CA GLY A 31 12.58 14.34 3.31
C GLY A 31 11.70 13.60 4.33
N ALA A 32 10.47 13.22 3.99
CA ALA A 32 9.69 12.32 4.84
C ALA A 32 10.26 10.90 4.79
N HIS A 33 10.16 10.18 5.89
CA HIS A 33 10.49 8.77 5.95
C HIS A 33 9.24 7.94 5.55
N CYS A 34 9.36 7.19 4.47
CA CYS A 34 8.27 6.43 3.87
C CYS A 34 8.59 4.94 3.85
N THR A 35 7.68 4.09 4.36
CA THR A 35 7.87 2.63 4.36
C THR A 35 6.67 1.92 3.73
N MET A 36 6.93 1.07 2.77
CA MET A 36 5.96 0.11 2.25
C MET A 36 5.95 -1.13 3.14
N VAL A 37 4.75 -1.57 3.55
CA VAL A 37 4.59 -2.71 4.47
C VAL A 37 3.76 -3.78 3.78
N ASN A 38 4.35 -4.96 3.60
CA ASN A 38 3.67 -6.13 3.06
C ASN A 38 3.33 -7.09 4.19
N VAL A 39 2.03 -7.34 4.40
CA VAL A 39 1.56 -8.26 5.46
C VAL A 39 1.93 -9.70 5.10
N THR A 40 1.65 -10.12 3.87
CA THR A 40 1.99 -11.47 3.42
C THR A 40 2.98 -11.43 2.27
N GLU A 41 3.90 -12.39 2.29
CA GLU A 41 4.78 -12.67 1.15
C GLU A 41 4.04 -13.49 0.10
N GLY A 42 4.39 -13.33 -1.16
CA GLY A 42 3.90 -14.16 -2.24
C GLY A 42 4.30 -15.63 -2.02
N ARG A 43 3.46 -16.54 -2.51
CA ARG A 43 3.73 -17.98 -2.42
C ARG A 43 3.49 -18.64 -3.76
N LEU A 44 4.46 -19.43 -4.19
CA LEU A 44 4.26 -20.33 -5.33
C LEU A 44 3.55 -21.59 -4.82
N GLU A 45 2.37 -21.87 -5.35
CA GLU A 45 1.56 -23.02 -4.97
C GLU A 45 1.41 -24.00 -6.15
N GLY A 46 1.27 -25.28 -5.83
CA GLY A 46 1.03 -26.33 -6.80
C GLY A 46 1.60 -27.67 -6.35
N ASN A 47 0.91 -28.76 -6.66
CA ASN A 47 1.33 -30.12 -6.25
C ASN A 47 2.64 -30.60 -6.90
N GLN A 48 3.10 -29.92 -7.94
CA GLN A 48 4.35 -30.24 -8.66
C GLN A 48 5.48 -29.25 -8.36
N VAL A 49 5.23 -28.24 -7.51
CA VAL A 49 6.23 -27.22 -7.16
C VAL A 49 7.13 -27.74 -6.04
N THR A 50 8.42 -27.82 -6.32
CA THR A 50 9.42 -28.22 -5.33
C THR A 50 9.67 -27.16 -4.27
N GLU A 51 10.18 -27.53 -3.12
CA GLU A 51 10.57 -26.57 -2.07
C GLU A 51 11.67 -25.62 -2.55
N GLN A 52 12.54 -26.07 -3.42
CA GLN A 52 13.59 -25.21 -4.00
C GLN A 52 13.00 -24.12 -4.89
N GLU A 53 11.99 -24.43 -5.70
CA GLU A 53 11.28 -23.44 -6.52
C GLU A 53 10.52 -22.44 -5.66
N LYS A 54 9.89 -22.88 -4.57
CA LYS A 54 9.22 -21.98 -3.61
C LYS A 54 10.19 -21.01 -2.98
N LEU A 55 11.34 -21.48 -2.53
CA LEU A 55 12.38 -20.64 -1.94
C LEU A 55 12.95 -19.64 -2.96
N ALA A 56 13.25 -20.09 -4.17
CA ALA A 56 13.72 -19.22 -5.24
C ALA A 56 12.71 -18.13 -5.60
N TYR A 57 11.42 -18.47 -5.63
CA TYR A 57 10.35 -17.51 -5.85
C TYR A 57 10.26 -16.44 -4.76
N LEU A 58 10.32 -16.85 -3.49
CA LEU A 58 10.32 -15.90 -2.36
C LEU A 58 11.56 -14.99 -2.37
N GLU A 59 12.71 -15.54 -2.68
CA GLU A 59 13.95 -14.75 -2.81
C GLU A 59 13.84 -13.71 -3.93
N ASN A 60 13.24 -14.10 -5.06
CA ASN A 60 13.01 -13.19 -6.17
C ASN A 60 12.05 -12.06 -5.78
N ILE A 61 10.92 -12.36 -5.14
CA ILE A 61 9.99 -11.33 -4.65
C ILE A 61 10.67 -10.36 -3.69
N ARG A 62 11.51 -10.85 -2.77
CA ARG A 62 12.23 -9.98 -1.84
C ARG A 62 13.20 -9.04 -2.55
N LYS A 63 13.89 -9.53 -3.60
CA LYS A 63 14.74 -8.69 -4.45
C LYS A 63 13.93 -7.65 -5.21
N GLU A 64 12.79 -8.04 -5.79
CA GLU A 64 11.88 -7.11 -6.47
C GLU A 64 11.37 -6.03 -5.50
N ASN A 65 10.90 -6.42 -4.32
CA ASN A 65 10.44 -5.51 -3.26
C ASN A 65 11.51 -4.46 -2.92
N GLN A 66 12.75 -4.91 -2.66
CA GLN A 66 13.86 -4.02 -2.31
C GLN A 66 14.15 -3.03 -3.45
N LEU A 67 14.25 -3.52 -4.68
CA LEU A 67 14.54 -2.69 -5.85
C LEU A 67 13.44 -1.66 -6.12
N VAL A 68 12.18 -2.03 -5.93
CA VAL A 68 11.04 -1.12 -6.10
C VAL A 68 11.07 -0.04 -5.03
N ALA A 69 11.30 -0.41 -3.77
CA ALA A 69 11.41 0.53 -2.66
C ALA A 69 12.54 1.56 -2.89
N GLU A 70 13.74 1.09 -3.24
CA GLU A 70 14.88 1.94 -3.56
C GLU A 70 14.56 2.96 -4.67
N LYS A 71 13.94 2.51 -5.76
CA LYS A 71 13.56 3.39 -6.88
C LYS A 71 12.51 4.43 -6.49
N MET A 72 11.65 4.13 -5.53
CA MET A 72 10.66 5.08 -5.00
C MET A 72 11.24 5.99 -3.91
N GLY A 73 12.47 5.76 -3.45
CA GLY A 73 13.06 6.48 -2.32
C GLY A 73 12.38 6.16 -0.99
N CYS A 74 11.92 4.93 -0.84
CA CYS A 74 11.20 4.42 0.31
C CYS A 74 11.91 3.21 0.92
N ASP A 75 11.57 2.88 2.17
CA ASP A 75 11.90 1.60 2.77
C ASP A 75 10.83 0.56 2.48
N ILE A 76 11.17 -0.71 2.72
CA ILE A 76 10.24 -1.83 2.66
C ILE A 76 10.33 -2.67 3.92
N TYR A 77 9.18 -3.03 4.47
CA TYR A 77 9.05 -3.95 5.58
C TYR A 77 8.14 -5.12 5.20
N ASN A 78 8.74 -6.30 5.01
CA ASN A 78 7.99 -7.52 4.80
C ASN A 78 7.77 -8.18 6.16
N MET A 79 6.51 -8.36 6.57
CA MET A 79 6.17 -8.98 7.86
C MET A 79 6.39 -10.49 7.86
N GLY A 80 6.60 -11.09 6.69
CA GLY A 80 7.01 -12.48 6.52
C GLY A 80 5.90 -13.51 6.75
N TYR A 81 4.64 -13.08 6.83
CA TYR A 81 3.53 -14.02 6.95
C TYR A 81 3.16 -14.63 5.60
N THR A 82 2.60 -15.81 5.66
CA THR A 82 1.89 -16.45 4.54
C THR A 82 0.39 -16.42 4.83
N SER A 83 -0.44 -16.79 3.86
CA SER A 83 -1.90 -16.91 4.08
C SER A 83 -2.24 -17.89 5.22
N ALA A 84 -1.36 -18.86 5.49
CA ALA A 84 -1.55 -19.85 6.56
C ALA A 84 -1.01 -19.40 7.92
N THR A 85 -0.04 -18.48 7.96
CA THR A 85 0.66 -18.08 9.20
C THR A 85 0.31 -16.68 9.68
N VAL A 86 -0.52 -15.94 8.94
CA VAL A 86 -1.04 -14.66 9.41
C VAL A 86 -1.72 -14.85 10.77
N PRO A 87 -1.36 -14.05 11.80
CA PRO A 87 -1.95 -14.15 13.11
C PRO A 87 -3.47 -13.95 13.11
N ALA A 88 -4.14 -14.41 14.15
CA ALA A 88 -5.52 -13.98 14.41
C ALA A 88 -5.57 -12.45 14.54
N GLN A 89 -6.68 -11.84 14.13
CA GLN A 89 -6.80 -10.38 14.02
C GLN A 89 -6.43 -9.63 15.31
N ASN A 90 -6.90 -10.11 16.47
CA ASN A 90 -6.60 -9.48 17.77
C ASN A 90 -5.10 -9.50 18.13
N GLU A 91 -4.37 -10.50 17.68
CA GLU A 91 -2.93 -10.60 17.86
C GLU A 91 -2.22 -9.66 16.89
N PHE A 92 -2.64 -9.66 15.63
CA PHE A 92 -2.05 -8.81 14.62
C PHE A 92 -2.26 -7.32 14.92
N ILE A 93 -3.41 -6.93 15.48
CA ILE A 93 -3.66 -5.57 15.98
C ILE A 93 -2.58 -5.15 16.99
N LYS A 94 -2.23 -6.03 17.94
CA LYS A 94 -1.19 -5.72 18.93
C LYS A 94 0.18 -5.53 18.30
N ILE A 95 0.56 -6.41 17.38
CA ILE A 95 1.83 -6.37 16.65
C ILE A 95 1.92 -5.08 15.84
N LEU A 96 0.91 -4.79 15.03
CA LEU A 96 0.90 -3.63 14.14
C LEU A 96 0.84 -2.32 14.92
N LYS A 97 0.07 -2.28 16.03
CA LYS A 97 0.01 -1.12 16.92
C LYS A 97 1.34 -0.81 17.56
N ALA A 98 2.07 -1.83 18.04
CA ALA A 98 3.40 -1.66 18.59
C ALA A 98 4.38 -1.10 17.53
N TYR A 99 4.38 -1.66 16.33
CA TYR A 99 5.18 -1.20 15.22
C TYR A 99 4.89 0.26 14.86
N MET A 100 3.62 0.63 14.67
CA MET A 100 3.25 1.99 14.28
C MET A 100 3.59 3.03 15.36
N ARG A 101 3.53 2.65 16.64
CA ARG A 101 3.91 3.50 17.77
C ARG A 101 5.43 3.72 17.83
N GLU A 102 6.21 2.65 17.70
CA GLU A 102 7.68 2.69 17.69
C GLU A 102 8.20 3.56 16.54
N GLU A 103 7.63 3.36 15.34
CA GLU A 103 7.96 4.12 14.15
C GLU A 103 7.41 5.56 14.14
N LYS A 104 6.61 5.95 15.13
CA LYS A 104 5.99 7.29 15.24
C LYS A 104 5.23 7.69 13.98
N VAL A 105 4.45 6.76 13.44
CA VAL A 105 3.68 6.94 12.21
C VAL A 105 2.67 8.06 12.36
N ASP A 106 2.64 9.00 11.42
CA ASP A 106 1.69 10.12 11.37
C ASP A 106 0.72 10.07 10.18
N CYS A 107 1.01 9.20 9.18
CA CYS A 107 0.09 8.93 8.08
C CYS A 107 0.14 7.46 7.67
N VAL A 108 -1.03 6.85 7.52
CA VAL A 108 -1.21 5.46 7.08
C VAL A 108 -2.06 5.43 5.82
N ILE A 109 -1.62 4.66 4.84
CA ILE A 109 -2.39 4.33 3.64
C ILE A 109 -2.65 2.82 3.68
N THR A 110 -3.87 2.39 3.38
CA THR A 110 -4.21 0.96 3.33
C THR A 110 -5.40 0.69 2.42
N HIS A 111 -5.80 -0.57 2.31
CA HIS A 111 -6.96 -1.01 1.56
C HIS A 111 -8.27 -0.36 2.02
N TRP A 112 -9.23 -0.29 1.10
CA TRP A 112 -10.62 -0.02 1.40
C TRP A 112 -11.40 -1.33 1.57
N ARG A 113 -12.46 -1.29 2.38
CA ARG A 113 -13.31 -2.45 2.65
C ARG A 113 -14.09 -2.98 1.45
N GLY A 114 -14.20 -2.22 0.39
CA GLY A 114 -14.98 -2.55 -0.81
C GLY A 114 -14.31 -3.56 -1.71
N THR A 115 -13.89 -4.67 -1.15
CA THR A 115 -13.15 -5.74 -1.81
C THR A 115 -13.80 -7.11 -1.57
N MET A 116 -13.65 -8.01 -2.55
CA MET A 116 -13.96 -9.44 -2.37
C MET A 116 -12.73 -10.25 -1.97
N HIS A 117 -11.56 -9.61 -1.90
CA HIS A 117 -10.31 -10.29 -1.53
C HIS A 117 -10.17 -10.39 0.00
N PRO A 118 -10.19 -11.60 0.59
CA PRO A 118 -10.21 -11.76 2.05
C PRO A 118 -9.01 -11.10 2.76
N ARG A 119 -7.81 -11.12 2.14
CA ARG A 119 -6.60 -10.53 2.72
C ARG A 119 -6.64 -9.00 2.70
N HIS A 120 -7.19 -8.39 1.66
CA HIS A 120 -7.38 -6.94 1.61
C HIS A 120 -8.36 -6.49 2.70
N TYR A 121 -9.49 -7.20 2.83
CA TYR A 121 -10.48 -6.91 3.88
C TYR A 121 -9.88 -7.06 5.29
N TYR A 122 -9.15 -8.14 5.55
CA TYR A 122 -8.44 -8.35 6.81
C TYR A 122 -7.46 -7.21 7.12
N THR A 123 -6.68 -6.78 6.14
CA THR A 123 -5.71 -5.68 6.29
C THR A 123 -6.42 -4.36 6.54
N TYR A 124 -7.46 -4.03 5.76
CA TYR A 124 -8.32 -2.88 5.99
C TYR A 124 -8.84 -2.82 7.42
N GLU A 125 -9.46 -3.90 7.88
CA GLU A 125 -10.11 -3.95 9.18
C GLU A 125 -9.09 -3.81 10.32
N THR A 126 -7.97 -4.55 10.23
CA THR A 126 -6.91 -4.48 11.24
C THR A 126 -6.28 -3.09 11.32
N VAL A 127 -5.87 -2.51 10.19
CA VAL A 127 -5.25 -1.18 10.16
C VAL A 127 -6.20 -0.11 10.68
N THR A 128 -7.48 -0.17 10.28
CA THR A 128 -8.49 0.77 10.76
C THR A 128 -8.64 0.70 12.27
N GLN A 129 -8.72 -0.50 12.86
CA GLN A 129 -8.82 -0.67 14.31
C GLN A 129 -7.55 -0.18 15.04
N VAL A 130 -6.36 -0.45 14.48
CA VAL A 130 -5.11 0.04 15.07
C VAL A 130 -5.07 1.56 15.12
N VAL A 131 -5.41 2.23 14.01
CA VAL A 131 -5.42 3.70 13.97
C VAL A 131 -6.43 4.28 14.94
N LEU A 132 -7.64 3.70 15.02
CA LEU A 132 -8.66 4.12 16.00
C LEU A 132 -8.14 4.03 17.44
N GLN A 133 -7.50 2.91 17.81
CA GLN A 133 -6.94 2.74 19.14
C GLN A 133 -5.80 3.72 19.43
N LEU A 134 -4.90 3.94 18.47
CA LEU A 134 -3.81 4.91 18.63
C LEU A 134 -4.32 6.35 18.78
N ARG A 135 -5.36 6.72 18.03
CA ARG A 135 -6.01 8.03 18.21
C ARG A 135 -6.67 8.18 19.57
N GLN A 136 -7.34 7.13 20.09
CA GLN A 136 -7.89 7.13 21.46
C GLN A 136 -6.80 7.26 22.53
N GLU A 137 -5.57 6.85 22.23
CA GLU A 137 -4.40 7.04 23.09
C GLU A 137 -3.71 8.40 22.90
N GLY A 138 -4.26 9.29 22.09
CA GLY A 138 -3.76 10.66 21.87
C GLY A 138 -2.75 10.80 20.73
N HIS A 139 -2.55 9.76 19.89
CA HIS A 139 -1.69 9.87 18.71
C HIS A 139 -2.42 10.56 17.55
N SER A 140 -1.79 11.57 16.94
CA SER A 140 -2.31 12.22 15.74
C SER A 140 -1.88 11.45 14.49
N ILE A 141 -2.74 10.57 13.98
CA ILE A 141 -2.46 9.73 12.81
C ILE A 141 -3.57 9.95 11.77
N GLN A 142 -3.16 10.32 10.54
CA GLN A 142 -4.06 10.34 9.40
C GLN A 142 -4.20 8.95 8.81
N LEU A 143 -5.44 8.50 8.58
CA LEU A 143 -5.73 7.27 7.83
C LEU A 143 -6.35 7.62 6.48
N LEU A 144 -5.74 7.09 5.43
CA LEU A 144 -6.18 7.18 4.04
C LEU A 144 -6.43 5.78 3.49
N TYR A 145 -7.58 5.57 2.86
CA TYR A 145 -7.79 4.39 2.04
C TYR A 145 -7.35 4.70 0.62
N GLY A 146 -6.46 3.88 0.08
CA GLY A 146 -5.93 4.02 -1.27
C GLY A 146 -6.78 3.30 -2.31
N GLU A 147 -6.73 3.76 -3.55
CA GLU A 147 -7.34 3.05 -4.67
C GLU A 147 -6.47 1.86 -5.07
N ASN A 148 -6.97 0.65 -4.82
CA ASN A 148 -6.52 -0.59 -5.43
C ASN A 148 -7.60 -1.09 -6.39
N CYS A 149 -7.23 -1.62 -7.55
CA CYS A 149 -8.19 -2.06 -8.59
C CYS A 149 -9.18 -3.14 -8.10
N GLU A 150 -8.84 -3.86 -7.04
CA GLU A 150 -9.68 -4.90 -6.43
C GLU A 150 -10.55 -4.40 -5.29
N ASP A 151 -10.46 -3.09 -4.89
CA ASP A 151 -11.07 -2.56 -3.67
C ASP A 151 -12.07 -1.41 -3.94
N LEU A 152 -12.68 -1.35 -5.12
CA LEU A 152 -13.42 -0.16 -5.56
C LEU A 152 -14.92 -0.18 -5.23
N ILE A 153 -15.46 -1.22 -4.62
CA ILE A 153 -16.88 -1.26 -4.28
C ILE A 153 -17.19 -0.19 -3.21
N GLY A 154 -17.95 0.83 -3.59
CA GLY A 154 -18.29 1.94 -2.69
C GLY A 154 -17.09 2.84 -2.31
N PHE A 155 -16.01 2.84 -3.07
CA PHE A 155 -14.91 3.78 -2.90
C PHE A 155 -15.32 5.16 -3.40
N ILE A 156 -15.36 6.15 -2.51
CA ILE A 156 -15.72 7.52 -2.81
C ILE A 156 -14.53 8.42 -2.51
N PRO A 157 -13.79 8.92 -3.52
CA PRO A 157 -12.66 9.79 -3.31
C PRO A 157 -13.03 11.06 -2.53
N THR A 158 -12.25 11.39 -1.51
CA THR A 158 -12.40 12.62 -0.71
C THR A 158 -11.11 13.43 -0.63
N CYS A 159 -10.02 12.89 -1.17
CA CYS A 159 -8.71 13.52 -1.20
C CYS A 159 -8.05 13.27 -2.55
N TYR A 160 -7.67 14.33 -3.23
CA TYR A 160 -7.03 14.28 -4.55
C TYR A 160 -5.64 14.88 -4.46
N VAL A 161 -4.64 14.10 -4.89
CA VAL A 161 -3.23 14.49 -4.86
C VAL A 161 -2.72 14.67 -6.27
N SER A 162 -2.46 15.92 -6.66
CA SER A 162 -1.82 16.24 -7.94
C SER A 162 -0.39 15.72 -7.96
N LEU A 163 0.00 15.11 -9.06
CA LEU A 163 1.32 14.54 -9.31
C LEU A 163 1.97 15.30 -10.48
N ASP A 164 3.28 15.49 -10.40
CA ASP A 164 4.05 15.88 -11.58
C ASP A 164 4.46 14.62 -12.38
N ASP A 165 4.89 14.85 -13.63
CA ASP A 165 5.24 13.76 -14.54
C ASP A 165 6.41 12.92 -14.00
N ILE A 166 7.36 13.54 -13.28
CA ILE A 166 8.52 12.88 -12.70
C ILE A 166 8.08 11.85 -11.66
N ILE A 167 7.10 12.19 -10.82
CA ILE A 167 6.54 11.25 -9.82
C ILE A 167 5.86 10.07 -10.52
N VAL A 168 5.07 10.35 -11.56
CA VAL A 168 4.37 9.30 -12.32
C VAL A 168 5.36 8.37 -13.01
N GLU A 169 6.37 8.92 -13.67
CA GLU A 169 7.43 8.15 -14.32
C GLU A 169 8.23 7.31 -13.31
N THR A 170 8.62 7.90 -12.18
CA THR A 170 9.34 7.21 -11.11
C THR A 170 8.52 6.02 -10.59
N TRP A 171 7.22 6.24 -10.35
CA TRP A 171 6.32 5.21 -9.86
C TRP A 171 6.21 4.04 -10.84
N PHE A 172 5.86 4.29 -12.12
CA PHE A 172 5.74 3.22 -13.10
C PHE A 172 7.07 2.52 -13.40
N ASN A 173 8.19 3.26 -13.43
CA ASN A 173 9.52 2.69 -13.65
C ASN A 173 9.96 1.82 -12.45
N ALA A 174 9.54 2.14 -11.25
CA ALA A 174 9.74 1.28 -10.09
C ALA A 174 8.88 0.01 -10.22
N LEU A 175 7.57 0.13 -10.45
CA LEU A 175 6.63 -0.99 -10.54
C LEU A 175 6.98 -2.02 -11.62
N LYS A 176 7.59 -1.59 -12.74
CA LYS A 176 8.07 -2.49 -13.80
C LYS A 176 9.13 -3.51 -13.33
N ASN A 177 9.67 -3.38 -12.13
CA ASN A 177 10.57 -4.38 -11.56
C ASN A 177 9.82 -5.55 -10.89
N TYR A 178 8.50 -5.45 -10.74
CA TYR A 178 7.67 -6.57 -10.32
C TYR A 178 7.25 -7.44 -11.51
N THR A 179 7.52 -8.75 -11.43
CA THR A 179 7.06 -9.73 -12.43
C THR A 179 5.53 -9.75 -12.53
N ILE A 180 4.82 -9.61 -11.40
CA ILE A 180 3.36 -9.54 -11.37
C ILE A 180 2.83 -8.29 -12.07
N PHE A 181 3.47 -7.15 -11.93
CA PHE A 181 3.05 -5.91 -12.59
C PHE A 181 3.17 -5.98 -14.11
N ASN A 182 4.12 -6.76 -14.60
CA ASN A 182 4.36 -6.99 -16.03
C ASN A 182 3.48 -8.13 -16.63
N GLY A 183 2.48 -8.62 -15.89
CA GLY A 183 1.58 -9.67 -16.38
C GLY A 183 2.18 -11.07 -16.43
N GLN A 184 3.33 -11.32 -15.77
CA GLN A 184 4.00 -12.62 -15.79
C GLN A 184 3.46 -13.61 -14.75
N VAL A 185 2.66 -13.12 -13.79
CA VAL A 185 2.03 -13.94 -12.74
C VAL A 185 0.51 -14.03 -12.97
N ASN A 186 -0.09 -12.94 -13.37
CA ASN A 186 -1.49 -12.85 -13.77
C ASN A 186 -1.61 -11.97 -15.02
N THR A 187 -2.80 -11.93 -15.64
CA THR A 187 -3.04 -11.18 -16.88
C THR A 187 -3.67 -9.80 -16.64
N VAL A 188 -3.61 -9.27 -15.41
CA VAL A 188 -4.17 -7.96 -15.08
C VAL A 188 -3.34 -6.86 -15.75
N PRO A 189 -3.93 -5.98 -16.55
CA PRO A 189 -3.22 -4.90 -17.24
C PRO A 189 -2.99 -3.72 -16.28
N TYR A 190 -2.16 -3.91 -15.26
CA TYR A 190 -1.96 -2.93 -14.19
C TYR A 190 -1.50 -1.56 -14.70
N GLN A 191 -0.55 -1.53 -15.63
CA GLN A 191 -0.03 -0.26 -16.13
C GLN A 191 -1.11 0.57 -16.82
N GLU A 192 -1.85 -0.04 -17.73
CA GLU A 192 -2.95 0.62 -18.48
C GLU A 192 -4.05 1.06 -17.53
N TYR A 193 -4.40 0.22 -16.59
CA TYR A 193 -5.42 0.52 -15.58
C TYR A 193 -5.05 1.76 -14.76
N TYR A 194 -3.87 1.78 -14.16
CA TYR A 194 -3.47 2.91 -13.30
C TYR A 194 -3.16 4.19 -14.09
N GLN A 195 -2.71 4.09 -15.33
CA GLN A 195 -2.60 5.25 -16.23
C GLN A 195 -3.98 5.87 -16.53
N ALA A 196 -4.98 5.04 -16.80
CA ALA A 196 -6.35 5.51 -17.00
C ALA A 196 -6.93 6.11 -15.71
N GLN A 197 -6.72 5.45 -14.57
CA GLN A 197 -7.18 5.93 -13.25
C GLN A 197 -6.66 7.33 -12.95
N LEU A 198 -5.37 7.60 -13.14
CA LEU A 198 -4.78 8.92 -12.91
C LEU A 198 -5.47 10.01 -13.77
N LYS A 199 -5.81 9.71 -15.02
CA LYS A 199 -6.52 10.63 -15.92
C LYS A 199 -7.95 10.87 -15.47
N VAL A 200 -8.68 9.81 -15.09
CA VAL A 200 -10.06 9.93 -14.59
C VAL A 200 -10.08 10.82 -13.34
N ARG A 201 -9.17 10.61 -12.39
CA ARG A 201 -9.10 11.42 -11.17
C ARG A 201 -8.65 12.87 -11.43
N ALA A 202 -7.85 13.11 -12.45
CA ALA A 202 -7.53 14.46 -12.90
C ALA A 202 -8.78 15.19 -13.40
N ILE A 203 -9.59 14.54 -14.24
CA ILE A 203 -10.84 15.12 -14.76
C ILE A 203 -11.83 15.40 -13.62
N GLU A 204 -12.05 14.44 -12.72
CA GLU A 204 -12.97 14.60 -11.59
C GLU A 204 -12.60 15.77 -10.67
N SER A 205 -11.32 15.98 -10.44
CA SER A 205 -10.80 17.05 -9.58
C SER A 205 -10.63 18.40 -10.28
N GLY A 206 -10.80 18.46 -11.61
CA GLY A 206 -10.49 19.63 -12.41
C GLY A 206 -9.00 19.99 -12.44
N CYS A 207 -8.12 19.03 -12.15
CA CYS A 207 -6.69 19.24 -12.13
C CYS A 207 -6.09 19.01 -13.53
N PRO A 208 -5.19 19.89 -14.03
CA PRO A 208 -4.54 19.69 -15.33
C PRO A 208 -3.41 18.64 -15.32
N HIS A 209 -3.02 18.15 -14.15
CA HIS A 209 -1.97 17.16 -13.96
C HIS A 209 -2.57 15.79 -13.58
N PRO A 210 -1.82 14.68 -13.72
CA PRO A 210 -2.23 13.38 -13.19
C PRO A 210 -2.57 13.45 -11.71
N VAL A 211 -3.59 12.71 -11.26
CA VAL A 211 -4.07 12.75 -9.88
C VAL A 211 -4.22 11.36 -9.33
N LYS A 212 -3.68 11.12 -8.13
CA LYS A 212 -4.02 9.95 -7.31
C LYS A 212 -5.08 10.34 -6.28
N ALA A 213 -6.10 9.50 -6.15
CA ALA A 213 -7.18 9.75 -5.21
C ALA A 213 -7.09 8.83 -3.99
N TYR A 214 -7.61 9.35 -2.88
CA TYR A 214 -7.72 8.66 -1.61
C TYR A 214 -9.08 8.94 -0.99
N MET A 215 -9.48 8.11 -0.05
CA MET A 215 -10.63 8.37 0.79
C MET A 215 -10.16 8.53 2.24
N HIS A 216 -10.51 9.65 2.88
CA HIS A 216 -10.25 9.83 4.31
C HIS A 216 -11.10 8.85 5.11
N ALA A 217 -10.50 8.20 6.09
CA ALA A 217 -11.29 7.49 7.07
C ALA A 217 -12.16 8.50 7.85
N PRO A 218 -13.46 8.21 8.07
CA PRO A 218 -14.33 9.05 8.87
C PRO A 218 -14.02 8.85 10.37
N LEU A 219 -12.86 9.29 10.80
CA LEU A 219 -12.40 9.20 12.17
C LEU A 219 -12.62 10.54 12.86
N PHE A 220 -13.08 10.51 14.10
CA PHE A 220 -13.20 11.71 14.92
C PHE A 220 -11.81 12.30 15.18
N ASP A 221 -11.69 13.61 15.03
CA ASP A 221 -10.59 14.38 15.59
C ASP A 221 -11.01 14.77 17.01
N ASN A 222 -10.19 14.36 17.99
CA ASN A 222 -10.34 14.84 19.36
C ASN A 222 -9.62 16.20 19.40
N GLU A 223 -10.27 17.28 18.98
CA GLU A 223 -9.85 18.63 19.30
C GLU A 223 -10.36 19.05 20.70
#